data_c86ee14bdd715f3ecd8eba12384c46eb
#
_entry.id   c86ee14bdd715f3ecd8eba12384c46eb
#
_cell.length_a   1.000
_cell.length_b   1.000
_cell.length_c   1.000
_cell.angle_alpha   90.00
_cell.angle_beta   90.00
_cell.angle_gamma   90.00
#
_symmetry.space_group_name_H-M   'P 1'
#
loop_
_entity.id
_entity.type
_entity.pdbx_description
1 polymer ?
#
loop_
_entity_poly.entity_id
_entity_poly.type
_entity_poly.pdbx_seq_one_letter_code
_entity_poly.pdbx_strand_id
1 'polypeptide(L)'
;MVTIEVNNATSKLIGYLHQDPAVNAQLHEAVRQELSYEVPSAEWSQKYKQGQWDGRISLYNKRITTFPSGLVRRVRQLFEKLEIEHQIVDIREKPERNYPITCDFEGKDLRFYQENAATLAKKTQRGMLSLCTGAGKTMTSCKIFENLAVAPVVFIVPAIELLKQTQKEFQRYLRFNGEKIEVGIAGGGLCKLNMEGINVITYQTALIAFDKKYLEKGNKVVDDPNGDGPKSTAQLQKELEEANKNLIIANNNATRDLSKLSLDLENANMLSDKETDLKKKKTLASAALNLEKQFNKEKNTLIKTDLAAYKKALTAWDNRQETLLQKSQVRNLISSCNAFIVDEAHVASVVIEELGKQAKNAYYRLGLSGTPWRMDNQEIRIEGTLGRKIIEVSASDLIELGFLVPPKIFVCNVSENNGGETYPDIYSNNIVNNWERNYRIKQFAEGFKEAGRPTLILVERREHGDILEGMIEDAVFVPGGDKGVDDPTDEEKNYRRRMLNAVENNEIVLIATQWANVGVDAPKIATLILPGSNQSSVTTYQQVGRVLRCVGPNIEVSKQNNKPDAIIIDFMLEQKNLKSHCNMR
;
A
#
# COMPACT_ATOMS: atom_id res chain seq x y z
N MET A 1 -42.84 3.09 -13.16
CA MET A 1 -41.86 2.11 -12.60
C MET A 1 -40.46 2.49 -13.06
N VAL A 2 -39.52 2.65 -12.15
CA VAL A 2 -38.11 2.93 -12.43
C VAL A 2 -37.29 1.65 -12.38
N THR A 3 -36.26 1.52 -13.22
CA THR A 3 -35.35 0.39 -13.19
C THR A 3 -34.01 0.79 -12.57
N ILE A 4 -33.57 0.06 -11.56
CA ILE A 4 -32.21 0.11 -11.03
C ILE A 4 -31.40 -0.96 -11.77
N GLU A 5 -30.65 -0.55 -12.79
CA GLU A 5 -29.76 -1.42 -13.51
C GLU A 5 -28.44 -1.57 -12.76
N VAL A 6 -28.08 -2.79 -12.37
CA VAL A 6 -26.92 -3.08 -11.55
C VAL A 6 -25.79 -3.66 -12.41
N ASN A 7 -24.67 -2.95 -12.47
CA ASN A 7 -23.43 -3.42 -13.07
C ASN A 7 -22.32 -3.58 -12.01
N ASN A 8 -21.15 -4.07 -12.36
CA ASN A 8 -20.06 -4.35 -11.42
C ASN A 8 -19.54 -3.11 -10.69
N ALA A 9 -19.28 -2.01 -11.40
CA ALA A 9 -18.72 -0.80 -10.81
C ALA A 9 -19.78 0.25 -10.51
N THR A 10 -20.70 0.47 -11.47
CA THR A 10 -21.63 1.61 -11.48
C THR A 10 -23.02 1.12 -11.83
N SER A 11 -24.01 1.50 -11.05
CA SER A 11 -25.43 1.25 -11.31
C SER A 11 -26.09 2.51 -11.89
N LYS A 12 -27.19 2.32 -12.57
CA LYS A 12 -27.92 3.40 -13.26
C LYS A 12 -29.41 3.34 -12.96
N LEU A 13 -30.02 4.52 -12.82
CA LEU A 13 -31.47 4.65 -12.81
C LEU A 13 -31.97 4.87 -14.24
N ILE A 14 -32.86 4.01 -14.68
CA ILE A 14 -33.49 4.06 -16.02
C ILE A 14 -34.98 4.35 -15.84
N GLY A 15 -35.48 5.33 -16.59
CA GLY A 15 -36.85 5.82 -16.48
C GLY A 15 -36.99 7.06 -15.61
N TYR A 16 -38.23 7.50 -15.41
CA TYR A 16 -38.55 8.66 -14.58
C TYR A 16 -38.97 8.19 -13.20
N LEU A 17 -38.45 8.87 -12.14
CA LEU A 17 -38.86 8.63 -10.76
C LEU A 17 -40.32 9.09 -10.53
N HIS A 18 -40.76 10.11 -11.27
CA HIS A 18 -42.13 10.61 -11.29
C HIS A 18 -42.47 11.22 -12.65
N GLN A 19 -43.75 11.23 -13.03
CA GLN A 19 -44.21 11.80 -14.32
C GLN A 19 -44.11 13.33 -14.33
N ASP A 20 -44.42 13.97 -13.20
CA ASP A 20 -44.26 15.41 -13.04
C ASP A 20 -42.77 15.78 -12.99
N PRO A 21 -42.29 16.66 -13.89
CA PRO A 21 -40.88 17.05 -13.95
C PRO A 21 -40.36 17.71 -12.66
N ALA A 22 -41.19 18.47 -11.95
CA ALA A 22 -40.79 19.14 -10.72
C ALA A 22 -40.60 18.12 -9.59
N VAL A 23 -41.56 17.19 -9.43
CA VAL A 23 -41.46 16.08 -8.48
C VAL A 23 -40.32 15.16 -8.82
N ASN A 24 -40.12 14.83 -10.11
CA ASN A 24 -38.99 14.02 -10.57
C ASN A 24 -37.65 14.67 -10.20
N ALA A 25 -37.52 15.99 -10.36
CA ALA A 25 -36.30 16.72 -9.99
C ALA A 25 -36.04 16.70 -8.48
N GLN A 26 -37.10 16.79 -7.66
CA GLN A 26 -37.01 16.68 -6.18
C GLN A 26 -36.60 15.27 -5.75
N LEU A 27 -37.13 14.23 -6.39
CA LEU A 27 -36.76 12.83 -6.09
C LEU A 27 -35.30 12.55 -6.47
N HIS A 28 -34.82 13.06 -7.60
CA HIS A 28 -33.39 12.98 -7.95
C HIS A 28 -32.52 13.73 -6.93
N GLU A 29 -33.01 14.83 -6.36
CA GLU A 29 -32.31 15.55 -5.30
C GLU A 29 -32.29 14.73 -3.98
N ALA A 30 -33.38 14.04 -3.65
CA ALA A 30 -33.40 13.11 -2.51
C ALA A 30 -32.36 11.97 -2.67
N VAL A 31 -32.25 11.39 -3.88
CA VAL A 31 -31.18 10.41 -4.20
C VAL A 31 -29.80 11.03 -4.06
N ARG A 32 -29.59 12.26 -4.52
CA ARG A 32 -28.33 12.97 -4.35
C ARG A 32 -27.96 13.15 -2.89
N GLN A 33 -28.88 13.53 -2.06
CA GLN A 33 -28.68 13.72 -0.62
C GLN A 33 -28.37 12.41 0.09
N GLU A 34 -29.15 11.35 -0.18
CA GLU A 34 -28.94 10.02 0.40
C GLU A 34 -27.56 9.45 0.05
N LEU A 35 -27.08 9.71 -1.17
CA LEU A 35 -25.78 9.25 -1.66
C LEU A 35 -24.68 10.30 -1.53
N SER A 36 -24.77 11.17 -0.54
CA SER A 36 -23.76 12.20 -0.26
C SER A 36 -23.27 12.13 1.18
N TYR A 37 -22.11 12.72 1.42
CA TYR A 37 -21.57 12.91 2.77
C TYR A 37 -21.12 14.35 2.98
N GLU A 38 -21.11 14.79 4.23
CA GLU A 38 -20.64 16.11 4.62
C GLU A 38 -19.12 16.14 4.66
N VAL A 39 -18.54 17.18 4.08
CA VAL A 39 -17.10 17.39 4.11
C VAL A 39 -16.74 18.07 5.44
N PRO A 40 -15.90 17.46 6.28
CA PRO A 40 -15.43 18.11 7.50
C PRO A 40 -14.83 19.48 7.19
N SER A 41 -15.18 20.47 7.99
CA SER A 41 -14.71 21.85 7.83
C SER A 41 -15.12 22.55 6.52
N ALA A 42 -16.21 22.10 5.90
CA ALA A 42 -16.75 22.72 4.68
C ALA A 42 -17.07 24.21 4.87
N GLU A 43 -17.45 24.60 6.10
CA GLU A 43 -17.76 25.98 6.51
C GLU A 43 -16.59 26.97 6.34
N TRP A 44 -15.37 26.47 6.28
CA TRP A 44 -14.17 27.29 6.01
C TRP A 44 -13.95 27.56 4.51
N SER A 45 -14.61 26.82 3.64
CA SER A 45 -14.51 27.00 2.19
C SER A 45 -15.22 28.28 1.73
N GLN A 46 -14.57 29.05 0.83
CA GLN A 46 -15.19 30.23 0.22
C GLN A 46 -16.48 29.90 -0.53
N LYS A 47 -16.53 28.76 -1.24
CA LYS A 47 -17.72 28.32 -1.98
C LYS A 47 -18.90 28.05 -1.07
N TYR A 48 -18.66 27.49 0.13
CA TYR A 48 -19.70 27.27 1.13
C TYR A 48 -20.20 28.61 1.68
N LYS A 49 -19.28 29.51 2.09
CA LYS A 49 -19.61 30.84 2.61
C LYS A 49 -20.37 31.71 1.60
N GLN A 50 -20.16 31.48 0.31
CA GLN A 50 -20.87 32.19 -0.78
C GLN A 50 -22.17 31.49 -1.20
N GLY A 51 -22.58 30.41 -0.55
CA GLY A 51 -23.77 29.64 -0.90
C GLY A 51 -23.69 28.91 -2.27
N GLN A 52 -22.49 28.79 -2.83
CA GLN A 52 -22.26 28.11 -4.12
C GLN A 52 -22.12 26.58 -3.96
N TRP A 53 -21.99 26.10 -2.76
CA TRP A 53 -21.83 24.69 -2.43
C TRP A 53 -22.43 24.41 -1.05
N ASP A 54 -23.15 23.29 -0.93
CA ASP A 54 -23.87 22.86 0.28
C ASP A 54 -22.98 22.13 1.30
N GLY A 55 -21.66 22.08 1.11
CA GLY A 55 -20.74 21.37 2.00
C GLY A 55 -20.73 19.84 1.83
N ARG A 56 -21.49 19.32 0.86
CA ARG A 56 -21.62 17.87 0.64
C ARG A 56 -20.97 17.43 -0.68
N ILE A 57 -20.44 16.23 -0.68
CA ILE A 57 -19.98 15.54 -1.89
C ILE A 57 -20.91 14.38 -2.17
N SER A 58 -21.53 14.38 -3.34
CA SER A 58 -22.42 13.31 -3.78
C SER A 58 -21.72 12.30 -4.68
N LEU A 59 -22.01 11.02 -4.45
CA LEU A 59 -21.62 9.93 -5.31
C LEU A 59 -22.65 9.63 -6.41
N TYR A 60 -23.75 10.34 -6.45
CA TYR A 60 -24.76 10.28 -7.49
C TYR A 60 -24.51 11.31 -8.58
N ASN A 61 -24.32 10.84 -9.82
CA ASN A 61 -24.26 11.72 -10.99
C ASN A 61 -25.66 11.95 -11.54
N LYS A 62 -26.25 13.08 -11.23
CA LYS A 62 -27.63 13.45 -11.64
C LYS A 62 -27.80 13.54 -13.15
N ARG A 63 -26.74 13.88 -13.92
CA ARG A 63 -26.85 14.07 -15.38
C ARG A 63 -27.03 12.76 -16.14
N ILE A 64 -26.31 11.72 -15.71
CA ILE A 64 -26.34 10.40 -16.34
C ILE A 64 -27.02 9.35 -15.45
N THR A 65 -27.59 9.78 -14.32
CA THR A 65 -28.34 8.98 -13.34
C THR A 65 -27.59 7.75 -12.82
N THR A 66 -26.27 7.89 -12.60
CA THR A 66 -25.42 6.78 -12.17
C THR A 66 -24.87 6.99 -10.76
N PHE A 67 -24.59 5.87 -10.09
CA PHE A 67 -23.99 5.84 -8.76
C PHE A 67 -23.19 4.54 -8.56
N PRO A 68 -22.26 4.48 -7.58
CA PRO A 68 -21.50 3.26 -7.29
C PRO A 68 -22.40 2.10 -6.88
N SER A 69 -22.20 0.92 -7.48
CA SER A 69 -23.11 -0.23 -7.30
C SER A 69 -23.19 -0.77 -5.88
N GLY A 70 -22.22 -0.49 -5.00
CA GLY A 70 -22.32 -0.83 -3.58
C GLY A 70 -23.45 -0.12 -2.84
N LEU A 71 -23.96 0.99 -3.39
CA LEU A 71 -25.04 1.81 -2.82
C LEU A 71 -26.46 1.43 -3.29
N VAL A 72 -26.59 0.40 -4.14
CA VAL A 72 -27.89 -0.06 -4.65
C VAL A 72 -28.91 -0.29 -3.53
N ARG A 73 -28.46 -0.88 -2.41
CA ARG A 73 -29.35 -1.10 -1.25
C ARG A 73 -29.85 0.22 -0.65
N ARG A 74 -29.02 1.27 -0.53
CA ARG A 74 -29.45 2.57 -0.01
C ARG A 74 -30.51 3.19 -0.92
N VAL A 75 -30.27 3.16 -2.24
CA VAL A 75 -31.24 3.65 -3.22
C VAL A 75 -32.56 2.87 -3.14
N ARG A 76 -32.50 1.54 -3.02
CA ARG A 76 -33.69 0.71 -2.84
C ARG A 76 -34.47 1.09 -1.58
N GLN A 77 -33.80 1.19 -0.44
CA GLN A 77 -34.42 1.59 0.82
C GLN A 77 -35.02 2.99 0.76
N LEU A 78 -34.36 3.93 0.06
CA LEU A 78 -34.92 5.25 -0.18
C LEU A 78 -36.21 5.18 -1.03
N PHE A 79 -36.22 4.37 -2.08
CA PHE A 79 -37.39 4.19 -2.96
C PHE A 79 -38.54 3.51 -2.21
N GLU A 80 -38.26 2.49 -1.40
CA GLU A 80 -39.25 1.88 -0.50
C GLU A 80 -39.86 2.90 0.45
N LYS A 81 -39.02 3.78 1.07
CA LYS A 81 -39.46 4.83 1.97
C LYS A 81 -40.30 5.93 1.30
N LEU A 82 -40.01 6.24 0.05
CA LEU A 82 -40.69 7.24 -0.76
C LEU A 82 -41.84 6.67 -1.61
N GLU A 83 -42.14 5.37 -1.44
CA GLU A 83 -43.19 4.65 -2.18
C GLU A 83 -42.99 4.70 -3.71
N ILE A 84 -41.72 4.76 -4.17
CA ILE A 84 -41.40 4.76 -5.59
C ILE A 84 -41.39 3.32 -6.11
N GLU A 85 -42.28 3.05 -7.07
CA GLU A 85 -42.36 1.75 -7.74
C GLU A 85 -41.08 1.51 -8.57
N HIS A 86 -40.35 0.46 -8.24
CA HIS A 86 -39.08 0.16 -8.85
C HIS A 86 -38.82 -1.34 -9.04
N GLN A 87 -37.95 -1.66 -10.00
CA GLN A 87 -37.40 -3.02 -10.17
C GLN A 87 -35.88 -2.96 -10.20
N ILE A 88 -35.25 -4.07 -9.83
CA ILE A 88 -33.78 -4.22 -9.91
C ILE A 88 -33.47 -5.22 -11.01
N VAL A 89 -32.63 -4.79 -11.97
CA VAL A 89 -32.15 -5.64 -13.06
C VAL A 89 -30.64 -5.78 -12.91
N ASP A 90 -30.19 -6.98 -12.56
CA ASP A 90 -28.77 -7.30 -12.44
C ASP A 90 -28.24 -7.75 -13.79
N ILE A 91 -27.39 -6.92 -14.40
CA ILE A 91 -26.76 -7.19 -15.71
C ILE A 91 -25.31 -7.66 -15.57
N ARG A 92 -24.86 -7.94 -14.35
CA ARG A 92 -23.50 -8.42 -14.12
C ARG A 92 -23.33 -9.85 -14.63
N GLU A 93 -22.27 -10.07 -15.38
CA GLU A 93 -21.90 -11.41 -15.78
C GLU A 93 -21.15 -12.10 -14.64
N LYS A 94 -21.67 -13.25 -14.21
CA LYS A 94 -21.01 -14.04 -13.17
C LYS A 94 -19.81 -14.75 -13.77
N PRO A 95 -18.60 -14.58 -13.20
CA PRO A 95 -17.41 -15.26 -13.72
C PRO A 95 -17.50 -16.78 -13.54
N GLU A 96 -16.90 -17.50 -14.48
CA GLU A 96 -16.72 -18.94 -14.37
C GLU A 96 -15.76 -19.28 -13.22
N ARG A 97 -16.03 -20.40 -12.55
CA ARG A 97 -15.16 -20.92 -11.50
C ARG A 97 -14.06 -21.79 -12.13
N ASN A 98 -13.11 -21.13 -12.78
CA ASN A 98 -12.04 -21.72 -13.58
C ASN A 98 -10.68 -21.82 -12.88
N TYR A 99 -10.62 -21.42 -11.60
CA TYR A 99 -9.36 -21.41 -10.86
C TYR A 99 -9.51 -22.16 -9.51
N PRO A 100 -9.61 -23.50 -9.53
CA PRO A 100 -9.87 -24.31 -8.33
C PRO A 100 -8.61 -24.45 -7.48
N ILE A 101 -8.34 -23.46 -6.65
CA ILE A 101 -7.27 -23.49 -5.66
C ILE A 101 -7.76 -24.11 -4.35
N THR A 102 -6.83 -24.66 -3.58
CA THR A 102 -7.04 -25.21 -2.24
C THR A 102 -6.11 -24.55 -1.24
N CYS A 103 -6.53 -24.51 0.03
CA CYS A 103 -5.73 -24.01 1.12
C CYS A 103 -5.00 -25.14 1.85
N ASP A 104 -3.69 -24.95 2.07
CA ASP A 104 -2.85 -25.77 2.92
C ASP A 104 -2.24 -24.89 4.02
N PHE A 105 -2.85 -24.89 5.19
CA PHE A 105 -2.42 -24.05 6.32
C PHE A 105 -1.37 -24.73 7.22
N GLU A 106 -0.67 -25.74 6.72
CA GLU A 106 0.43 -26.43 7.41
C GLU A 106 0.00 -26.95 8.80
N GLY A 107 -1.16 -27.61 8.88
CA GLY A 107 -1.71 -28.19 10.09
C GLY A 107 -2.38 -27.18 11.04
N LYS A 108 -2.59 -25.94 10.63
CA LYS A 108 -3.40 -24.97 11.37
C LYS A 108 -4.84 -25.01 10.89
N ASP A 109 -5.78 -25.15 11.80
CA ASP A 109 -7.19 -25.09 11.48
C ASP A 109 -7.65 -23.63 11.33
N LEU A 110 -8.58 -23.42 10.42
CA LEU A 110 -9.31 -22.15 10.34
C LEU A 110 -10.24 -22.03 11.56
N ARG A 111 -10.30 -20.83 12.09
CA ARG A 111 -11.27 -20.48 13.11
C ARG A 111 -12.65 -20.35 12.49
N PHE A 112 -13.71 -20.71 13.22
CA PHE A 112 -15.09 -20.72 12.70
C PHE A 112 -15.52 -19.39 12.06
N TYR A 113 -15.09 -18.26 12.62
CA TYR A 113 -15.43 -16.95 12.05
C TYR A 113 -14.68 -16.65 10.74
N GLN A 114 -13.51 -17.24 10.51
CA GLN A 114 -12.77 -17.12 9.25
C GLN A 114 -13.47 -17.87 8.12
N GLU A 115 -13.99 -19.07 8.42
CA GLU A 115 -14.80 -19.83 7.47
C GLU A 115 -16.13 -19.14 7.17
N ASN A 116 -16.79 -18.60 8.22
CA ASN A 116 -18.02 -17.84 8.07
C ASN A 116 -17.78 -16.58 7.22
N ALA A 117 -16.71 -15.83 7.49
CA ALA A 117 -16.33 -14.64 6.72
C ALA A 117 -16.14 -14.99 5.22
N ALA A 118 -15.41 -16.06 4.91
CA ALA A 118 -15.19 -16.51 3.54
C ALA A 118 -16.48 -16.97 2.86
N THR A 119 -17.37 -17.64 3.58
CA THR A 119 -18.69 -18.06 3.09
C THR A 119 -19.60 -16.87 2.79
N LEU A 120 -19.63 -15.89 3.71
CA LEU A 120 -20.39 -14.65 3.52
C LEU A 120 -19.85 -13.84 2.33
N ALA A 121 -18.53 -13.72 2.18
CA ALA A 121 -17.90 -13.04 1.05
C ALA A 121 -18.38 -13.61 -0.29
N LYS A 122 -18.40 -14.94 -0.43
CA LYS A 122 -18.92 -15.61 -1.63
C LYS A 122 -20.42 -15.37 -1.84
N LYS A 123 -21.22 -15.47 -0.78
CA LYS A 123 -22.68 -15.31 -0.83
C LYS A 123 -23.09 -13.88 -1.19
N THR A 124 -22.44 -12.89 -0.58
CA THR A 124 -22.79 -11.47 -0.80
C THR A 124 -22.11 -10.88 -2.03
N GLN A 125 -21.02 -11.51 -2.53
CA GLN A 125 -20.23 -11.08 -3.69
C GLN A 125 -19.52 -9.73 -3.47
N ARG A 126 -20.01 -8.94 -2.55
CA ARG A 126 -19.55 -7.59 -2.25
C ARG A 126 -19.73 -7.30 -0.77
N GLY A 127 -18.71 -6.71 -0.14
CA GLY A 127 -18.82 -6.29 1.25
C GLY A 127 -17.50 -6.06 1.96
N MET A 128 -17.61 -5.42 3.11
CA MET A 128 -16.51 -5.17 4.03
C MET A 128 -16.48 -6.25 5.12
N LEU A 129 -15.31 -6.87 5.29
CA LEU A 129 -15.02 -7.79 6.39
C LEU A 129 -14.24 -7.01 7.47
N SER A 130 -14.92 -6.70 8.56
CA SER A 130 -14.32 -6.06 9.74
C SER A 130 -13.66 -7.13 10.60
N LEU A 131 -12.37 -7.34 10.41
CA LEU A 131 -11.57 -8.32 11.11
C LEU A 131 -10.45 -7.60 11.88
N CYS A 132 -10.52 -7.58 13.21
CA CYS A 132 -9.55 -6.88 14.03
C CYS A 132 -8.11 -7.40 13.80
N THR A 133 -7.12 -6.64 14.27
CA THR A 133 -5.71 -7.08 14.22
C THR A 133 -5.56 -8.40 14.99
N GLY A 134 -4.89 -9.39 14.40
CA GLY A 134 -4.77 -10.73 14.98
C GLY A 134 -5.90 -11.71 14.63
N ALA A 135 -6.96 -11.27 13.93
CA ALA A 135 -8.04 -12.15 13.46
C ALA A 135 -7.63 -13.10 12.32
N GLY A 136 -6.43 -12.96 11.75
CA GLY A 136 -5.94 -13.82 10.66
C GLY A 136 -6.48 -13.45 9.29
N LYS A 137 -6.51 -12.15 8.95
CA LYS A 137 -6.98 -11.63 7.65
C LYS A 137 -6.41 -12.38 6.45
N THR A 138 -5.11 -12.74 6.47
CA THR A 138 -4.45 -13.45 5.36
C THR A 138 -5.00 -14.86 5.16
N MET A 139 -5.16 -15.65 6.25
CA MET A 139 -5.75 -16.98 6.15
C MET A 139 -7.21 -16.91 5.68
N THR A 140 -7.97 -15.92 6.17
CA THR A 140 -9.33 -15.65 5.70
C THR A 140 -9.35 -15.32 4.21
N SER A 141 -8.39 -14.50 3.72
CA SER A 141 -8.26 -14.17 2.29
C SER A 141 -7.97 -15.41 1.44
N CYS A 142 -7.07 -16.29 1.89
CA CYS A 142 -6.81 -17.56 1.22
C CYS A 142 -8.09 -18.41 1.09
N LYS A 143 -8.87 -18.51 2.19
CA LYS A 143 -10.15 -19.24 2.17
C LYS A 143 -11.20 -18.57 1.28
N ILE A 144 -11.19 -17.23 1.20
CA ILE A 144 -12.03 -16.51 0.24
C ILE A 144 -11.66 -16.92 -1.19
N PHE A 145 -10.37 -16.92 -1.56
CA PHE A 145 -9.95 -17.32 -2.91
C PHE A 145 -10.37 -18.75 -3.23
N GLU A 146 -10.20 -19.70 -2.32
CA GLU A 146 -10.65 -21.08 -2.46
C GLU A 146 -12.17 -21.15 -2.70
N ASN A 147 -12.95 -20.41 -1.91
CA ASN A 147 -14.40 -20.39 -2.03
C ASN A 147 -14.88 -19.74 -3.34
N LEU A 148 -14.22 -18.69 -3.80
CA LEU A 148 -14.55 -18.00 -5.06
C LEU A 148 -14.14 -18.85 -6.26
N ALA A 149 -12.94 -19.42 -6.25
CA ALA A 149 -12.35 -20.22 -7.32
C ALA A 149 -12.35 -19.51 -8.70
N VAL A 150 -12.04 -18.21 -8.71
CA VAL A 150 -12.00 -17.36 -9.92
C VAL A 150 -10.63 -16.73 -10.10
N ALA A 151 -10.25 -16.44 -11.33
CA ALA A 151 -9.08 -15.67 -11.72
C ALA A 151 -9.40 -14.83 -12.97
N PRO A 152 -8.69 -13.70 -13.20
CA PRO A 152 -7.67 -13.13 -12.33
C PRO A 152 -8.24 -12.44 -11.08
N VAL A 153 -7.45 -12.45 -10.01
CA VAL A 153 -7.73 -11.75 -8.75
C VAL A 153 -6.72 -10.62 -8.54
N VAL A 154 -7.20 -9.44 -8.21
CA VAL A 154 -6.38 -8.30 -7.78
C VAL A 154 -6.58 -8.05 -6.30
N PHE A 155 -5.50 -8.15 -5.53
CA PHE A 155 -5.44 -7.88 -4.10
C PHE A 155 -4.63 -6.61 -3.85
N ILE A 156 -5.28 -5.55 -3.40
CA ILE A 156 -4.66 -4.24 -3.18
C ILE A 156 -4.17 -4.13 -1.73
N VAL A 157 -2.93 -3.67 -1.57
CA VAL A 157 -2.32 -3.43 -0.25
C VAL A 157 -1.81 -1.99 -0.13
N PRO A 158 -1.79 -1.40 1.09
CA PRO A 158 -1.42 0.01 1.28
C PRO A 158 0.09 0.28 1.23
N ALA A 159 0.95 -0.72 1.48
CA ALA A 159 2.39 -0.51 1.63
C ALA A 159 3.22 -1.63 0.98
N ILE A 160 4.47 -1.30 0.65
CA ILE A 160 5.41 -2.22 -0.02
C ILE A 160 5.82 -3.39 0.90
N GLU A 161 5.92 -3.14 2.21
CA GLU A 161 6.22 -4.17 3.19
C GLU A 161 5.13 -5.24 3.22
N LEU A 162 3.86 -4.82 3.20
CA LEU A 162 2.71 -5.72 3.13
C LEU A 162 2.63 -6.46 1.80
N LEU A 163 3.08 -5.82 0.71
CA LEU A 163 3.10 -6.42 -0.63
C LEU A 163 3.90 -7.73 -0.63
N LYS A 164 5.16 -7.69 -0.19
CA LYS A 164 6.07 -8.85 -0.17
C LYS A 164 5.63 -9.90 0.86
N GLN A 165 5.15 -9.45 2.03
CA GLN A 165 4.64 -10.34 3.06
C GLN A 165 3.41 -11.11 2.57
N THR A 166 2.42 -10.40 2.05
CA THR A 166 1.17 -11.00 1.55
C THR A 166 1.42 -11.97 0.40
N GLN A 167 2.31 -11.62 -0.55
CA GLN A 167 2.71 -12.52 -1.62
C GLN A 167 3.28 -13.83 -1.07
N LYS A 168 4.24 -13.74 -0.14
CA LYS A 168 4.88 -14.94 0.46
C LYS A 168 3.87 -15.81 1.21
N GLU A 169 2.95 -15.20 1.96
CA GLU A 169 1.93 -15.94 2.70
C GLU A 169 0.93 -16.62 1.76
N PHE A 170 0.50 -15.96 0.69
CA PHE A 170 -0.38 -16.58 -0.31
C PHE A 170 0.34 -17.75 -1.02
N GLN A 171 1.59 -17.59 -1.44
CA GLN A 171 2.37 -18.69 -2.02
C GLN A 171 2.62 -19.85 -1.03
N ARG A 172 2.69 -19.53 0.26
CA ARG A 172 2.84 -20.53 1.31
C ARG A 172 1.59 -21.39 1.48
N TYR A 173 0.42 -20.76 1.50
CA TYR A 173 -0.83 -21.43 1.89
C TYR A 173 -1.70 -21.88 0.72
N LEU A 174 -1.50 -21.37 -0.48
CA LEU A 174 -2.35 -21.70 -1.62
C LEU A 174 -1.72 -22.75 -2.53
N ARG A 175 -2.56 -23.66 -3.02
CA ARG A 175 -2.19 -24.72 -3.95
C ARG A 175 -3.14 -24.71 -5.16
N PHE A 176 -2.58 -24.98 -6.34
CA PHE A 176 -3.33 -25.25 -7.55
C PHE A 176 -2.90 -26.61 -8.08
N ASN A 177 -3.85 -27.54 -8.22
CA ASN A 177 -3.55 -28.93 -8.55
C ASN A 177 -2.52 -29.60 -7.62
N GLY A 178 -2.50 -29.23 -6.32
CA GLY A 178 -1.57 -29.74 -5.32
C GLY A 178 -0.21 -29.05 -5.28
N GLU A 179 0.13 -28.21 -6.25
CA GLU A 179 1.38 -27.46 -6.30
C GLU A 179 1.23 -26.04 -5.76
N LYS A 180 2.34 -25.44 -5.29
CA LYS A 180 2.35 -24.03 -4.86
C LYS A 180 2.05 -23.11 -6.03
N ILE A 181 1.17 -22.14 -5.81
CA ILE A 181 0.84 -21.16 -6.84
C ILE A 181 1.91 -20.09 -6.98
N GLU A 182 2.04 -19.57 -8.19
CA GLU A 182 2.75 -18.33 -8.43
C GLU A 182 1.81 -17.14 -8.23
N VAL A 183 2.14 -16.27 -7.27
CA VAL A 183 1.39 -15.05 -6.99
C VAL A 183 2.10 -13.86 -7.63
N GLY A 184 1.42 -13.18 -8.53
CA GLY A 184 1.94 -11.98 -9.18
C GLY A 184 2.11 -10.82 -8.19
N ILE A 185 3.01 -9.89 -8.52
CA ILE A 185 3.35 -8.74 -7.68
C ILE A 185 3.59 -7.49 -8.52
N ALA A 186 3.05 -6.33 -8.06
CA ALA A 186 3.42 -5.03 -8.62
C ALA A 186 3.52 -3.96 -7.51
N GLY A 187 4.71 -3.35 -7.39
CA GLY A 187 5.02 -2.32 -6.39
C GLY A 187 6.48 -2.31 -5.99
N GLY A 188 6.99 -1.18 -5.51
CA GLY A 188 8.38 -1.05 -5.06
C GLY A 188 9.40 -1.40 -6.14
N GLY A 189 9.20 -0.94 -7.37
CA GLY A 189 10.07 -1.23 -8.51
C GLY A 189 9.94 -2.65 -9.09
N LEU A 190 9.06 -3.49 -8.55
CA LEU A 190 8.80 -4.84 -9.05
C LEU A 190 7.51 -4.87 -9.85
N CYS A 191 7.51 -5.58 -10.98
CA CYS A 191 6.29 -5.86 -11.75
C CYS A 191 6.42 -7.24 -12.41
N LYS A 192 5.90 -8.26 -11.72
CA LYS A 192 5.79 -9.64 -12.23
C LYS A 192 4.35 -10.10 -12.03
N LEU A 193 3.52 -9.92 -13.04
CA LEU A 193 2.10 -10.21 -12.96
C LEU A 193 1.78 -11.64 -13.44
N ASN A 194 0.79 -12.25 -12.78
CA ASN A 194 0.15 -13.48 -13.22
C ASN A 194 -1.24 -13.11 -13.77
N MET A 195 -1.36 -13.01 -15.09
CA MET A 195 -2.59 -12.56 -15.76
C MET A 195 -3.77 -13.54 -15.61
N GLU A 196 -3.51 -14.79 -15.21
CA GLU A 196 -4.51 -15.84 -15.03
C GLU A 196 -4.63 -16.32 -13.57
N GLY A 197 -4.03 -15.58 -12.62
CA GLY A 197 -3.97 -15.99 -11.23
C GLY A 197 -4.24 -14.87 -10.24
N ILE A 198 -3.62 -14.98 -9.06
CA ILE A 198 -3.74 -14.02 -7.97
C ILE A 198 -2.56 -13.03 -8.04
N ASN A 199 -2.86 -11.75 -7.89
CA ASN A 199 -1.87 -10.69 -7.93
C ASN A 199 -2.03 -9.76 -6.73
N VAL A 200 -0.91 -9.41 -6.10
CA VAL A 200 -0.85 -8.42 -5.01
C VAL A 200 -0.23 -7.14 -5.58
N ILE A 201 -0.91 -6.01 -5.39
CA ILE A 201 -0.51 -4.73 -6.00
C ILE A 201 -0.62 -3.62 -4.95
N THR A 202 0.37 -2.73 -4.87
CA THR A 202 0.23 -1.53 -4.03
C THR A 202 -0.74 -0.54 -4.67
N TYR A 203 -1.50 0.20 -3.86
CA TYR A 203 -2.45 1.18 -4.39
C TYR A 203 -1.75 2.30 -5.18
N GLN A 204 -0.52 2.69 -4.80
CA GLN A 204 0.25 3.68 -5.55
C GLN A 204 0.57 3.19 -6.96
N THR A 205 1.09 1.96 -7.08
CA THR A 205 1.37 1.37 -8.41
C THR A 205 0.12 1.22 -9.24
N ALA A 206 -0.99 0.81 -8.63
CA ALA A 206 -2.28 0.74 -9.30
C ALA A 206 -2.75 2.11 -9.82
N LEU A 207 -2.62 3.18 -9.03
CA LEU A 207 -2.96 4.55 -9.46
C LEU A 207 -2.07 5.04 -10.60
N ILE A 208 -0.75 4.86 -10.48
CA ILE A 208 0.24 5.24 -11.50
C ILE A 208 -0.05 4.54 -12.83
N ALA A 209 -0.53 3.30 -12.80
CA ALA A 209 -0.92 2.57 -14.00
C ALA A 209 -2.06 3.27 -14.77
N PHE A 210 -2.91 4.02 -14.09
CA PHE A 210 -3.98 4.84 -14.68
C PHE A 210 -3.60 6.32 -14.81
N ASP A 211 -2.33 6.65 -14.75
CA ASP A 211 -1.81 8.02 -14.79
C ASP A 211 -2.44 8.92 -13.71
N LYS A 212 -2.60 8.36 -12.50
CA LYS A 212 -3.19 9.00 -11.33
C LYS A 212 -2.19 9.03 -10.17
N LYS A 213 -2.32 10.05 -9.31
CA LYS A 213 -1.52 10.21 -8.09
C LYS A 213 -2.39 10.58 -6.91
N TYR A 214 -2.11 9.97 -5.78
CA TYR A 214 -2.77 10.31 -4.52
C TYR A 214 -2.00 11.40 -3.78
N LEU A 215 -2.69 12.48 -3.42
CA LEU A 215 -2.16 13.58 -2.61
C LEU A 215 -2.70 13.46 -1.18
N GLU A 216 -1.85 12.99 -0.25
CA GLU A 216 -2.22 12.83 1.16
C GLU A 216 -2.73 14.11 1.81
N LYS A 217 -2.04 15.25 1.59
CA LYS A 217 -2.41 16.56 2.17
C LYS A 217 -3.78 17.08 1.74
N GLY A 218 -4.29 16.64 0.59
CA GLY A 218 -5.59 17.05 0.07
C GLY A 218 -6.61 15.91 0.04
N ASN A 219 -6.25 14.70 0.45
CA ASN A 219 -7.06 13.48 0.34
C ASN A 219 -7.75 13.37 -1.04
N LYS A 220 -6.97 13.57 -2.11
CA LYS A 220 -7.43 13.63 -3.50
C LYS A 220 -6.59 12.74 -4.39
N VAL A 221 -7.23 12.21 -5.43
CA VAL A 221 -6.56 11.60 -6.58
C VAL A 221 -6.55 12.64 -7.71
N VAL A 222 -5.40 12.89 -8.29
CA VAL A 222 -5.18 13.83 -9.39
C VAL A 222 -4.56 13.12 -10.57
N ASP A 223 -4.69 13.73 -11.76
CA ASP A 223 -4.00 13.24 -12.94
C ASP A 223 -2.48 13.44 -12.79
N ASP A 224 -1.71 12.43 -13.12
CA ASP A 224 -0.25 12.46 -13.12
C ASP A 224 0.29 11.80 -14.39
N PRO A 225 0.16 12.47 -15.55
CA PRO A 225 0.56 11.92 -16.85
C PRO A 225 2.07 11.66 -16.96
N ASN A 226 2.87 12.24 -16.05
CA ASN A 226 4.33 12.09 -16.02
C ASN A 226 4.83 11.30 -14.80
N GLY A 227 3.95 10.56 -14.12
CA GLY A 227 4.16 9.96 -12.80
C GLY A 227 5.39 9.06 -12.60
N ASP A 228 6.18 8.77 -13.63
CA ASP A 228 7.34 7.88 -13.54
C ASP A 228 8.66 8.55 -13.93
N GLY A 229 8.74 9.85 -13.97
CA GLY A 229 10.00 10.50 -14.25
C GLY A 229 9.92 11.94 -14.72
N PRO A 230 11.03 12.67 -14.66
CA PRO A 230 11.09 14.10 -14.96
C PRO A 230 10.92 14.44 -16.46
N LYS A 231 10.93 13.43 -17.35
CA LYS A 231 10.89 13.64 -18.83
C LYS A 231 9.76 12.85 -19.49
N SER A 232 9.05 13.49 -20.41
CA SER A 232 8.05 12.82 -21.23
C SER A 232 8.69 11.86 -22.24
N THR A 233 7.93 10.89 -22.75
CA THR A 233 8.37 9.97 -23.82
C THR A 233 8.91 10.72 -25.05
N ALA A 234 8.24 11.80 -25.46
CA ALA A 234 8.66 12.62 -26.60
C ALA A 234 10.00 13.32 -26.34
N GLN A 235 10.25 13.79 -25.10
CA GLN A 235 11.53 14.39 -24.73
C GLN A 235 12.66 13.36 -24.75
N LEU A 236 12.44 12.16 -24.21
CA LEU A 236 13.44 11.08 -24.22
C LEU A 236 13.74 10.61 -25.63
N GLN A 237 12.74 10.51 -26.49
CA GLN A 237 12.92 10.17 -27.90
C GLN A 237 13.82 11.21 -28.61
N LYS A 238 13.53 12.49 -28.42
CA LYS A 238 14.33 13.58 -28.99
C LYS A 238 15.77 13.55 -28.50
N GLU A 239 15.99 13.31 -27.19
CA GLU A 239 17.34 13.20 -26.62
C GLU A 239 18.10 12.01 -27.19
N LEU A 240 17.43 10.87 -27.37
CA LEU A 240 18.05 9.69 -27.98
C LEU A 240 18.43 9.93 -29.46
N GLU A 241 17.53 10.55 -30.23
CA GLU A 241 17.80 10.91 -31.63
C GLU A 241 18.97 11.88 -31.74
N GLU A 242 19.03 12.91 -30.88
CA GLU A 242 20.13 13.88 -30.84
C GLU A 242 21.46 13.24 -30.42
N ALA A 243 21.45 12.41 -29.37
CA ALA A 243 22.65 11.68 -28.93
C ALA A 243 23.14 10.70 -29.99
N ASN A 244 22.25 10.02 -30.73
CA ASN A 244 22.62 9.14 -31.84
C ASN A 244 23.24 9.94 -33.01
N LYS A 245 22.65 11.08 -33.36
CA LYS A 245 23.19 11.97 -34.38
C LYS A 245 24.61 12.46 -34.04
N ASN A 246 24.81 12.89 -32.78
CA ASN A 246 26.11 13.35 -32.31
C ASN A 246 27.15 12.21 -32.34
N LEU A 247 26.79 11.00 -31.94
CA LEU A 247 27.65 9.83 -31.99
C LEU A 247 28.08 9.47 -33.44
N ILE A 248 27.16 9.57 -34.41
CA ILE A 248 27.45 9.36 -35.85
C ILE A 248 28.46 10.40 -36.34
N ILE A 249 28.25 11.68 -35.99
CA ILE A 249 29.15 12.77 -36.37
C ILE A 249 30.54 12.55 -35.74
N ALA A 250 30.59 12.25 -34.44
CA ALA A 250 31.86 11.96 -33.73
C ALA A 250 32.59 10.77 -34.33
N ASN A 251 31.88 9.70 -34.69
CA ASN A 251 32.45 8.51 -35.32
C ASN A 251 33.06 8.83 -36.71
N ASN A 252 32.37 9.64 -37.51
CA ASN A 252 32.87 10.07 -38.84
C ASN A 252 34.10 10.96 -38.69
N ASN A 253 34.10 11.91 -37.76
CA ASN A 253 35.25 12.76 -37.48
C ASN A 253 36.44 11.96 -36.98
N ALA A 254 36.26 11.04 -36.02
CA ALA A 254 37.31 10.15 -35.52
C ALA A 254 37.91 9.29 -36.62
N THR A 255 37.10 8.79 -37.56
CA THR A 255 37.61 8.02 -38.73
C THR A 255 38.45 8.89 -39.64
N ARG A 256 38.06 10.14 -39.89
CA ARG A 256 38.83 11.10 -40.68
C ARG A 256 40.14 11.48 -39.98
N ASP A 257 40.09 11.75 -38.67
CA ASP A 257 41.27 12.16 -37.89
C ASP A 257 42.28 11.02 -37.76
N LEU A 258 41.85 9.77 -37.84
CA LEU A 258 42.67 8.57 -37.84
C LEU A 258 42.95 8.04 -39.26
N SER A 259 42.74 8.83 -40.31
CA SER A 259 42.88 8.39 -41.70
C SER A 259 44.24 7.81 -42.03
N LYS A 260 45.32 8.35 -41.46
CA LYS A 260 46.67 7.82 -41.64
C LYS A 260 46.82 6.42 -41.03
N LEU A 261 46.33 6.23 -39.80
CA LEU A 261 46.37 4.93 -39.11
C LEU A 261 45.48 3.89 -39.80
N SER A 262 44.34 4.33 -40.38
CA SER A 262 43.46 3.50 -41.21
C SER A 262 44.18 3.03 -42.49
N LEU A 263 44.90 3.95 -43.17
CA LEU A 263 45.67 3.61 -44.36
C LEU A 263 46.82 2.67 -44.05
N ASP A 264 47.53 2.87 -42.94
CA ASP A 264 48.59 1.98 -42.48
C ASP A 264 48.04 0.58 -42.18
N LEU A 265 46.86 0.46 -41.59
CA LEU A 265 46.17 -0.80 -41.33
C LEU A 265 45.76 -1.51 -42.63
N GLU A 266 45.18 -0.78 -43.59
CA GLU A 266 44.84 -1.33 -44.91
C GLU A 266 46.09 -1.85 -45.65
N ASN A 267 47.18 -1.09 -45.62
CA ASN A 267 48.43 -1.50 -46.22
C ASN A 267 49.02 -2.74 -45.52
N ALA A 268 48.96 -2.82 -44.18
CA ALA A 268 49.44 -3.98 -43.43
C ALA A 268 48.61 -5.24 -43.74
N ASN A 269 47.32 -5.13 -43.88
CA ASN A 269 46.44 -6.24 -44.28
C ASN A 269 46.74 -6.70 -45.70
N MET A 270 46.91 -5.76 -46.64
CA MET A 270 47.20 -6.05 -48.03
C MET A 270 48.61 -6.75 -48.22
N LEU A 271 49.57 -6.34 -47.41
CA LEU A 271 50.90 -6.98 -47.39
C LEU A 271 50.84 -8.40 -46.80
N SER A 272 50.07 -8.59 -45.73
CA SER A 272 49.83 -9.90 -45.11
C SER A 272 49.15 -10.88 -46.07
N ASP A 273 48.21 -10.42 -46.87
CA ASP A 273 47.43 -11.26 -47.79
C ASP A 273 48.30 -11.67 -49.05
N LYS A 274 49.19 -10.81 -49.47
CA LYS A 274 50.08 -11.06 -50.62
C LYS A 274 51.32 -11.89 -50.29
N GLU A 275 51.63 -12.08 -49.01
CA GLU A 275 52.81 -12.80 -48.57
C GLU A 275 52.61 -14.34 -48.67
N THR A 276 53.53 -15.03 -49.32
CA THR A 276 53.52 -16.49 -49.53
C THR A 276 54.35 -17.26 -48.50
N ASP A 277 55.34 -16.63 -47.89
CA ASP A 277 56.11 -17.23 -46.79
C ASP A 277 55.30 -17.27 -45.48
N LEU A 278 55.11 -18.46 -44.97
CA LEU A 278 54.23 -18.70 -43.82
C LEU A 278 54.68 -17.97 -42.51
N LYS A 279 56.03 -17.86 -42.31
CA LYS A 279 56.56 -17.12 -41.13
C LYS A 279 56.42 -15.63 -41.31
N LYS A 280 56.72 -15.08 -42.47
CA LYS A 280 56.52 -13.65 -42.75
C LYS A 280 55.05 -13.26 -42.75
N LYS A 281 54.20 -14.11 -43.30
CA LYS A 281 52.71 -13.90 -43.25
C LYS A 281 52.22 -13.83 -41.84
N LYS A 282 52.60 -14.70 -40.91
CA LYS A 282 52.25 -14.65 -39.50
C LYS A 282 52.72 -13.36 -38.81
N THR A 283 53.93 -12.90 -39.13
CA THR A 283 54.47 -11.65 -38.56
C THR A 283 53.70 -10.43 -39.05
N LEU A 284 53.40 -10.38 -40.36
CA LEU A 284 52.61 -9.29 -40.95
C LEU A 284 51.14 -9.28 -40.41
N ALA A 285 50.52 -10.43 -40.27
CA ALA A 285 49.19 -10.57 -39.68
C ALA A 285 49.17 -10.11 -38.22
N SER A 286 50.24 -10.42 -37.46
CA SER A 286 50.34 -9.93 -36.06
C SER A 286 50.55 -8.41 -36.01
N ALA A 287 51.27 -7.82 -36.95
CA ALA A 287 51.44 -6.37 -37.05
C ALA A 287 50.11 -5.67 -37.42
N ALA A 288 49.38 -6.22 -38.40
CA ALA A 288 48.06 -5.73 -38.78
C ALA A 288 47.07 -5.77 -37.59
N LEU A 289 47.05 -6.87 -36.85
CA LEU A 289 46.22 -7.01 -35.66
C LEU A 289 46.56 -5.98 -34.56
N ASN A 290 47.83 -5.64 -34.40
CA ASN A 290 48.27 -4.62 -33.44
C ASN A 290 47.84 -3.22 -33.88
N LEU A 291 47.96 -2.90 -35.17
CA LEU A 291 47.46 -1.64 -35.74
C LEU A 291 45.96 -1.52 -35.63
N GLU A 292 45.22 -2.61 -35.85
CA GLU A 292 43.77 -2.65 -35.65
C GLU A 292 43.39 -2.37 -34.20
N LYS A 293 44.07 -3.00 -33.24
CA LYS A 293 43.87 -2.73 -31.82
C LYS A 293 44.15 -1.27 -31.45
N GLN A 294 45.22 -0.71 -31.99
CA GLN A 294 45.59 0.69 -31.79
C GLN A 294 44.51 1.62 -32.37
N PHE A 295 44.12 1.40 -33.63
CA PHE A 295 43.05 2.18 -34.29
C PHE A 295 41.76 2.16 -33.49
N ASN A 296 41.30 0.98 -33.07
CA ASN A 296 40.08 0.84 -32.28
C ASN A 296 40.19 1.52 -30.90
N LYS A 297 41.35 1.45 -30.23
CA LYS A 297 41.62 2.11 -28.96
C LYS A 297 41.55 3.64 -29.10
N GLU A 298 42.25 4.20 -30.09
CA GLU A 298 42.29 5.66 -30.34
C GLU A 298 40.92 6.17 -30.76
N LYS A 299 40.23 5.46 -31.66
CA LYS A 299 38.84 5.77 -32.08
C LYS A 299 37.89 5.77 -30.91
N ASN A 300 37.91 4.74 -30.06
CA ASN A 300 37.05 4.68 -28.88
C ASN A 300 37.33 5.80 -27.87
N THR A 301 38.58 6.28 -27.81
CA THR A 301 38.96 7.41 -26.95
C THR A 301 38.35 8.71 -27.47
N LEU A 302 38.35 8.95 -28.79
CA LEU A 302 37.79 10.13 -29.42
C LEU A 302 36.26 10.21 -29.27
N ILE A 303 35.57 9.08 -29.39
CA ILE A 303 34.11 9.04 -29.33
C ILE A 303 33.54 8.73 -27.92
N LYS A 304 34.40 8.60 -26.90
CA LYS A 304 34.04 8.12 -25.57
C LYS A 304 32.88 8.90 -24.94
N THR A 305 32.92 10.22 -25.06
CA THR A 305 31.88 11.11 -24.46
C THR A 305 30.54 10.93 -25.14
N ASP A 306 30.52 10.94 -26.49
CA ASP A 306 29.28 10.80 -27.27
C ASP A 306 28.69 9.40 -27.15
N LEU A 307 29.53 8.36 -27.08
CA LEU A 307 29.10 6.98 -26.82
C LEU A 307 28.49 6.84 -25.44
N ALA A 308 29.06 7.50 -24.43
CA ALA A 308 28.48 7.52 -23.06
C ALA A 308 27.14 8.24 -23.03
N ALA A 309 27.03 9.38 -23.71
CA ALA A 309 25.77 10.14 -23.82
C ALA A 309 24.68 9.31 -24.52
N TYR A 310 25.01 8.66 -25.64
CA TYR A 310 24.07 7.77 -26.35
C TYR A 310 23.60 6.60 -25.49
N LYS A 311 24.53 5.90 -24.82
CA LYS A 311 24.16 4.80 -23.93
C LYS A 311 23.25 5.24 -22.81
N LYS A 312 23.50 6.42 -22.21
CA LYS A 312 22.65 7.00 -21.18
C LYS A 312 21.24 7.32 -21.70
N ALA A 313 21.15 7.95 -22.88
CA ALA A 313 19.87 8.26 -23.50
C ALA A 313 19.09 6.98 -23.89
N LEU A 314 19.78 5.97 -24.43
CA LEU A 314 19.17 4.68 -24.77
C LEU A 314 18.62 3.98 -23.52
N THR A 315 19.42 3.89 -22.45
CA THR A 315 18.94 3.30 -21.19
C THR A 315 17.72 4.02 -20.64
N ALA A 316 17.70 5.36 -20.69
CA ALA A 316 16.56 6.14 -20.23
C ALA A 316 15.29 5.88 -21.09
N TRP A 317 15.47 5.73 -22.39
CA TRP A 317 14.39 5.37 -23.32
C TRP A 317 13.87 3.96 -23.07
N ASP A 318 14.74 2.97 -22.96
CA ASP A 318 14.36 1.56 -22.72
C ASP A 318 13.61 1.41 -21.40
N ASN A 319 14.10 2.05 -20.33
CA ASN A 319 13.42 2.06 -19.02
C ASN A 319 12.01 2.68 -19.13
N ARG A 320 11.86 3.73 -19.94
CA ARG A 320 10.54 4.35 -20.16
C ARG A 320 9.59 3.41 -20.91
N GLN A 321 10.07 2.71 -21.94
CA GLN A 321 9.26 1.74 -22.69
C GLN A 321 8.82 0.59 -21.79
N GLU A 322 9.73 0.07 -20.95
CA GLU A 322 9.41 -0.96 -19.98
C GLU A 322 8.34 -0.49 -18.97
N THR A 323 8.49 0.72 -18.43
CA THR A 323 7.51 1.32 -17.53
C THR A 323 6.12 1.44 -18.17
N LEU A 324 6.05 1.89 -19.43
CA LEU A 324 4.77 1.99 -20.15
C LEU A 324 4.13 0.62 -20.38
N LEU A 325 4.93 -0.40 -20.68
CA LEU A 325 4.46 -1.77 -20.82
C LEU A 325 3.90 -2.30 -19.49
N GLN A 326 4.64 -2.12 -18.39
CA GLN A 326 4.21 -2.51 -17.04
C GLN A 326 2.92 -1.80 -16.63
N LYS A 327 2.79 -0.49 -16.87
CA LYS A 327 1.55 0.27 -16.65
C LYS A 327 0.38 -0.34 -17.43
N SER A 328 0.59 -0.66 -18.70
CA SER A 328 -0.44 -1.27 -19.54
C SER A 328 -0.89 -2.63 -19.00
N GLN A 329 0.06 -3.47 -18.58
CA GLN A 329 -0.24 -4.78 -17.99
C GLN A 329 -1.04 -4.66 -16.69
N VAL A 330 -0.63 -3.77 -15.76
CA VAL A 330 -1.38 -3.52 -14.50
C VAL A 330 -2.78 -2.99 -14.80
N ARG A 331 -2.92 -2.06 -15.74
CA ARG A 331 -4.20 -1.49 -16.17
C ARG A 331 -5.15 -2.56 -16.72
N ASN A 332 -4.63 -3.40 -17.61
CA ASN A 332 -5.40 -4.50 -18.19
C ASN A 332 -5.85 -5.50 -17.12
N LEU A 333 -4.93 -5.89 -16.22
CA LEU A 333 -5.22 -6.81 -15.13
C LEU A 333 -6.33 -6.26 -14.20
N ILE A 334 -6.24 -5.01 -13.76
CA ILE A 334 -7.25 -4.39 -12.89
C ILE A 334 -8.61 -4.31 -13.61
N SER A 335 -8.60 -3.94 -14.90
CA SER A 335 -9.84 -3.78 -15.67
C SER A 335 -10.54 -5.13 -15.94
N SER A 336 -9.79 -6.20 -16.12
CA SER A 336 -10.30 -7.53 -16.44
C SER A 336 -10.48 -8.46 -15.25
N CYS A 337 -10.04 -8.09 -14.05
CA CYS A 337 -10.10 -8.98 -12.88
C CYS A 337 -11.54 -9.38 -12.52
N ASN A 338 -11.72 -10.63 -12.13
CA ASN A 338 -12.99 -11.18 -11.65
C ASN A 338 -13.24 -10.90 -10.17
N ALA A 339 -12.17 -10.71 -9.41
CA ALA A 339 -12.24 -10.30 -8.00
C ALA A 339 -11.28 -9.14 -7.71
N PHE A 340 -11.82 -8.09 -7.11
CA PHE A 340 -11.11 -6.90 -6.64
C PHE A 340 -11.21 -6.86 -5.11
N ILE A 341 -10.09 -7.08 -4.43
CA ILE A 341 -10.04 -7.20 -2.98
C ILE A 341 -9.05 -6.18 -2.44
N VAL A 342 -9.41 -5.48 -1.36
CA VAL A 342 -8.61 -4.40 -0.78
C VAL A 342 -8.33 -4.71 0.68
N ASP A 343 -7.06 -4.82 1.04
CA ASP A 343 -6.65 -4.88 2.43
C ASP A 343 -6.49 -3.49 3.03
N GLU A 344 -6.75 -3.38 4.33
CA GLU A 344 -6.79 -2.12 5.09
C GLU A 344 -7.63 -1.04 4.38
N ALA A 345 -8.83 -1.41 3.95
CA ALA A 345 -9.69 -0.59 3.10
C ALA A 345 -10.07 0.78 3.71
N HIS A 346 -9.84 0.99 5.01
CA HIS A 346 -10.06 2.28 5.67
C HIS A 346 -8.99 3.33 5.33
N VAL A 347 -7.79 2.93 4.86
CA VAL A 347 -6.64 3.85 4.71
C VAL A 347 -6.86 4.91 3.64
N ALA A 348 -7.44 4.55 2.49
CA ALA A 348 -7.48 5.43 1.33
C ALA A 348 -8.81 5.33 0.55
N SER A 349 -9.91 5.82 1.14
CA SER A 349 -11.27 5.75 0.56
C SER A 349 -11.36 6.31 -0.87
N VAL A 350 -10.68 7.42 -1.13
CA VAL A 350 -10.65 8.08 -2.46
C VAL A 350 -9.92 7.23 -3.49
N VAL A 351 -8.81 6.59 -3.08
CA VAL A 351 -8.05 5.67 -3.94
C VAL A 351 -8.88 4.44 -4.27
N ILE A 352 -9.54 3.86 -3.26
CA ILE A 352 -10.40 2.68 -3.44
C ILE A 352 -11.55 2.97 -4.40
N GLU A 353 -12.19 4.14 -4.26
CA GLU A 353 -13.22 4.57 -5.19
C GLU A 353 -12.69 4.70 -6.61
N GLU A 354 -11.52 5.34 -6.79
CA GLU A 354 -10.94 5.54 -8.11
C GLU A 354 -10.54 4.20 -8.77
N LEU A 355 -9.83 3.33 -8.05
CA LEU A 355 -9.45 2.01 -8.54
C LEU A 355 -10.66 1.10 -8.77
N GLY A 356 -11.66 1.19 -7.89
CA GLY A 356 -12.90 0.44 -8.04
C GLY A 356 -13.70 0.80 -9.30
N LYS A 357 -13.63 2.05 -9.76
CA LYS A 357 -14.19 2.47 -11.06
C LYS A 357 -13.46 1.81 -12.24
N GLN A 358 -12.16 1.56 -12.08
CA GLN A 358 -11.33 0.95 -13.13
C GLN A 358 -11.48 -0.58 -13.19
N ALA A 359 -11.77 -1.24 -12.08
CA ALA A 359 -12.00 -2.68 -12.00
C ALA A 359 -13.38 -3.07 -12.56
N LYS A 360 -13.60 -2.81 -13.85
CA LYS A 360 -14.93 -2.87 -14.50
C LYS A 360 -15.55 -4.27 -14.49
N ASN A 361 -14.73 -5.30 -14.63
CA ASN A 361 -15.21 -6.69 -14.72
C ASN A 361 -15.30 -7.36 -13.34
N ALA A 362 -14.80 -6.73 -12.27
CA ALA A 362 -14.78 -7.33 -10.94
C ALA A 362 -16.19 -7.59 -10.41
N TYR A 363 -16.63 -8.82 -10.50
CA TYR A 363 -17.89 -9.30 -9.94
C TYR A 363 -17.84 -9.39 -8.42
N TYR A 364 -16.72 -9.92 -7.88
CA TYR A 364 -16.48 -9.96 -6.45
C TYR A 364 -15.68 -8.74 -6.02
N ARG A 365 -16.22 -7.99 -5.05
CA ARG A 365 -15.60 -6.76 -4.53
C ARG A 365 -15.61 -6.78 -3.02
N LEU A 366 -14.45 -7.00 -2.42
CA LEU A 366 -14.33 -7.22 -0.99
C LEU A 366 -13.30 -6.27 -0.39
N GLY A 367 -13.55 -5.86 0.84
CA GLY A 367 -12.60 -5.11 1.63
C GLY A 367 -12.33 -5.80 2.95
N LEU A 368 -11.08 -5.80 3.40
CA LEU A 368 -10.69 -6.24 4.73
C LEU A 368 -10.20 -5.02 5.51
N SER A 369 -10.58 -4.94 6.77
CA SER A 369 -10.10 -3.87 7.66
C SER A 369 -10.23 -4.31 9.11
N GLY A 370 -9.22 -3.98 9.93
CA GLY A 370 -9.33 -4.12 11.39
C GLY A 370 -10.16 -3.01 12.04
N THR A 371 -10.30 -1.88 11.35
CA THR A 371 -10.96 -0.67 11.82
C THR A 371 -11.73 -0.05 10.64
N PRO A 372 -12.96 -0.49 10.36
CA PRO A 372 -13.69 -0.06 9.17
C PRO A 372 -14.25 1.37 9.23
N TRP A 373 -14.11 2.02 10.36
CA TRP A 373 -14.60 3.39 10.58
C TRP A 373 -13.60 4.45 10.13
N ARG A 374 -14.14 5.58 9.68
CA ARG A 374 -13.37 6.78 9.36
C ARG A 374 -14.01 7.98 10.09
N MET A 375 -13.15 8.88 10.58
CA MET A 375 -13.60 10.11 11.25
C MET A 375 -13.99 11.23 10.26
N ASP A 376 -13.85 11.00 8.97
CA ASP A 376 -14.06 12.00 7.90
C ASP A 376 -15.36 11.79 7.09
N ASN A 377 -16.26 10.96 7.57
CA ASN A 377 -17.56 10.61 6.94
C ASN A 377 -17.43 10.02 5.51
N GLN A 378 -16.24 9.55 5.11
CA GLN A 378 -16.01 9.02 3.77
C GLN A 378 -16.27 7.50 3.65
N GLU A 379 -16.86 6.86 4.66
CA GLU A 379 -17.23 5.44 4.60
C GLU A 379 -18.13 5.12 3.40
N ILE A 380 -18.98 6.06 3.02
CA ILE A 380 -19.90 5.88 1.87
C ILE A 380 -19.14 5.65 0.55
N ARG A 381 -17.90 6.15 0.40
CA ARG A 381 -17.04 5.86 -0.75
C ARG A 381 -16.61 4.40 -0.78
N ILE A 382 -16.22 3.89 0.39
CA ILE A 382 -15.82 2.49 0.56
C ILE A 382 -17.03 1.58 0.33
N GLU A 383 -18.18 1.91 0.97
CA GLU A 383 -19.43 1.18 0.77
C GLU A 383 -19.85 1.19 -0.70
N GLY A 384 -19.74 2.33 -1.37
CA GLY A 384 -20.07 2.47 -2.79
C GLY A 384 -19.24 1.55 -3.69
N THR A 385 -17.98 1.35 -3.35
CA THR A 385 -17.05 0.55 -4.15
C THR A 385 -17.10 -0.94 -3.78
N LEU A 386 -16.99 -1.25 -2.48
CA LEU A 386 -16.82 -2.61 -1.98
C LEU A 386 -18.11 -3.19 -1.38
N GLY A 387 -19.07 -2.35 -1.02
CA GLY A 387 -20.30 -2.77 -0.34
C GLY A 387 -20.25 -2.53 1.16
N ARG A 388 -21.39 -2.79 1.82
CA ARG A 388 -21.54 -2.63 3.26
C ARG A 388 -20.72 -3.63 4.06
N LYS A 389 -20.60 -3.40 5.36
CA LYS A 389 -20.07 -4.38 6.32
C LYS A 389 -20.97 -5.64 6.32
N ILE A 390 -20.35 -6.81 6.09
CA ILE A 390 -21.03 -8.11 6.03
C ILE A 390 -20.72 -8.99 7.24
N ILE A 391 -19.60 -8.78 7.88
CA ILE A 391 -19.18 -9.44 9.12
C ILE A 391 -18.33 -8.49 9.95
N GLU A 392 -18.42 -8.62 11.27
CA GLU A 392 -17.56 -7.95 12.22
C GLU A 392 -17.04 -8.97 13.23
N VAL A 393 -15.73 -8.94 13.45
CA VAL A 393 -15.04 -9.70 14.50
C VAL A 393 -14.19 -8.71 15.27
N SER A 394 -14.64 -8.33 16.44
CA SER A 394 -13.99 -7.35 17.29
C SER A 394 -12.83 -7.96 18.08
N ALA A 395 -11.96 -7.11 18.64
CA ALA A 395 -10.92 -7.58 19.56
C ALA A 395 -11.53 -8.19 20.84
N SER A 396 -12.66 -7.64 21.31
CA SER A 396 -13.40 -8.17 22.47
C SER A 396 -13.87 -9.59 22.23
N ASP A 397 -14.47 -9.85 21.05
CA ASP A 397 -14.91 -11.21 20.69
C ASP A 397 -13.73 -12.21 20.70
N LEU A 398 -12.58 -11.79 20.18
CA LEU A 398 -11.40 -12.67 20.14
C LEU A 398 -10.75 -12.87 21.51
N ILE A 399 -10.84 -11.90 22.42
CA ILE A 399 -10.39 -12.05 23.80
C ILE A 399 -11.32 -13.03 24.54
N GLU A 400 -12.64 -12.88 24.41
CA GLU A 400 -13.61 -13.81 25.01
C GLU A 400 -13.45 -15.24 24.49
N LEU A 401 -13.15 -15.40 23.22
CA LEU A 401 -12.87 -16.69 22.58
C LEU A 401 -11.46 -17.23 22.90
N GLY A 402 -10.62 -16.47 23.61
CA GLY A 402 -9.27 -16.87 23.96
C GLY A 402 -8.26 -16.86 22.82
N PHE A 403 -8.52 -16.15 21.74
CA PHE A 403 -7.60 -15.99 20.58
C PHE A 403 -6.69 -14.76 20.67
N LEU A 404 -7.03 -13.83 21.57
CA LEU A 404 -6.18 -12.70 21.95
C LEU A 404 -6.02 -12.68 23.47
N VAL A 405 -4.92 -12.11 23.96
CA VAL A 405 -4.74 -11.88 25.39
C VAL A 405 -5.49 -10.63 25.83
N PRO A 406 -6.03 -10.57 27.07
CA PRO A 406 -6.72 -9.38 27.57
C PRO A 406 -5.72 -8.22 27.77
N PRO A 407 -6.10 -6.97 27.43
CA PRO A 407 -5.30 -5.78 27.73
C PRO A 407 -5.48 -5.32 29.17
N LYS A 408 -4.40 -4.80 29.77
CA LYS A 408 -4.42 -3.98 30.98
C LYS A 408 -3.90 -2.60 30.62
N ILE A 409 -4.75 -1.61 30.58
CA ILE A 409 -4.43 -0.25 30.17
C ILE A 409 -4.23 0.62 31.41
N PHE A 410 -3.06 1.22 31.53
CA PHE A 410 -2.72 2.16 32.59
C PHE A 410 -2.50 3.54 31.98
N VAL A 411 -3.21 4.54 32.48
CA VAL A 411 -3.08 5.93 32.04
C VAL A 411 -2.30 6.69 33.12
N CYS A 412 -1.16 7.24 32.73
CA CYS A 412 -0.28 7.99 33.62
C CYS A 412 -0.46 9.50 33.42
N ASN A 413 -0.74 10.21 34.49
CA ASN A 413 -0.72 11.67 34.49
C ASN A 413 0.70 12.15 34.77
N VAL A 414 1.16 13.15 34.00
CA VAL A 414 2.45 13.79 34.17
C VAL A 414 2.27 15.29 34.19
N SER A 415 3.15 15.98 34.93
CA SER A 415 3.14 17.44 34.99
C SER A 415 3.49 18.03 33.64
N GLU A 416 2.84 19.13 33.28
CA GLU A 416 3.05 19.82 32.01
C GLU A 416 4.12 20.89 32.17
N ASN A 417 4.96 21.02 31.13
CA ASN A 417 5.90 22.13 31.00
C ASN A 417 5.16 23.31 30.36
N ASN A 418 5.06 24.42 31.07
CA ASN A 418 4.49 25.64 30.52
C ASN A 418 5.41 26.19 29.43
N GLY A 419 4.96 26.25 28.18
CA GLY A 419 5.68 26.87 27.07
C GLY A 419 5.35 26.29 25.71
N GLY A 420 5.38 27.16 24.70
CA GLY A 420 5.14 26.86 23.28
C GLY A 420 3.92 27.58 22.72
N GLU A 421 4.11 28.33 21.64
CA GLU A 421 3.03 29.01 20.92
C GLU A 421 2.45 28.13 19.82
N THR A 422 3.28 27.24 19.28
CA THR A 422 2.89 26.34 18.17
C THR A 422 2.72 24.90 18.65
N TYR A 423 1.94 24.11 17.94
CA TYR A 423 1.80 22.68 18.23
C TYR A 423 3.13 21.91 18.25
N PRO A 424 4.10 22.15 17.32
CA PRO A 424 5.42 21.54 17.39
C PRO A 424 6.17 21.84 18.68
N ASP A 425 6.09 23.09 19.18
CA ASP A 425 6.76 23.51 20.42
C ASP A 425 6.11 22.86 21.64
N ILE A 426 4.77 22.88 21.70
CA ILE A 426 3.99 22.23 22.74
C ILE A 426 4.33 20.74 22.81
N TYR A 427 4.39 20.06 21.66
CA TYR A 427 4.76 18.65 21.57
C TYR A 427 6.19 18.41 22.06
N SER A 428 7.14 19.23 21.60
CA SER A 428 8.54 19.11 22.02
C SER A 428 8.70 19.29 23.53
N ASN A 429 8.07 20.32 24.12
CA ASN A 429 8.21 20.64 25.54
C ASN A 429 7.49 19.65 26.46
N ASN A 430 6.30 19.18 26.07
CA ASN A 430 5.45 18.35 26.94
C ASN A 430 5.59 16.85 26.71
N ILE A 431 6.16 16.43 25.58
CA ILE A 431 6.32 15.01 25.26
C ILE A 431 7.79 14.65 25.13
N VAL A 432 8.53 15.28 24.22
CA VAL A 432 9.92 14.91 23.93
C VAL A 432 10.86 15.26 25.08
N ASN A 433 10.81 16.52 25.55
CA ASN A 433 11.72 17.08 26.55
C ASN A 433 11.12 17.13 27.97
N ASN A 434 10.00 16.45 28.21
CA ASN A 434 9.41 16.37 29.54
C ASN A 434 10.15 15.33 30.39
N TRP A 435 10.95 15.83 31.35
CA TRP A 435 11.79 14.97 32.19
C TRP A 435 10.99 13.98 33.03
N GLU A 436 9.88 14.40 33.65
CA GLU A 436 9.04 13.53 34.47
C GLU A 436 8.47 12.38 33.65
N ARG A 437 7.97 12.68 32.44
CA ARG A 437 7.46 11.68 31.48
C ARG A 437 8.55 10.69 31.13
N ASN A 438 9.70 11.15 30.68
CA ASN A 438 10.81 10.32 30.26
C ASN A 438 11.35 9.45 31.40
N TYR A 439 11.39 10.00 32.61
CA TYR A 439 11.77 9.25 33.80
C TYR A 439 10.77 8.16 34.17
N ARG A 440 9.46 8.43 34.08
CA ARG A 440 8.43 7.39 34.30
C ARG A 440 8.47 6.32 33.22
N ILE A 441 8.69 6.68 31.93
CA ILE A 441 8.89 5.73 30.85
C ILE A 441 10.07 4.79 31.16
N LYS A 442 11.19 5.36 31.60
CA LYS A 442 12.36 4.61 32.05
C LYS A 442 11.98 3.59 33.13
N GLN A 443 11.35 4.06 34.21
CA GLN A 443 10.97 3.18 35.34
C GLN A 443 10.06 2.03 34.88
N PHE A 444 9.07 2.30 34.03
CA PHE A 444 8.20 1.26 33.50
C PHE A 444 8.96 0.28 32.61
N ALA A 445 9.78 0.79 31.69
CA ALA A 445 10.50 -0.04 30.72
C ALA A 445 11.49 -0.99 31.42
N GLU A 446 12.28 -0.48 32.34
CA GLU A 446 13.24 -1.26 33.13
C GLU A 446 12.53 -2.26 34.05
N GLY A 447 11.50 -1.82 34.79
CA GLY A 447 10.72 -2.72 35.65
C GLY A 447 10.00 -3.86 34.90
N PHE A 448 9.47 -3.59 33.70
CA PHE A 448 8.87 -4.66 32.89
C PHE A 448 9.93 -5.60 32.31
N LYS A 449 11.08 -5.09 31.89
CA LYS A 449 12.19 -5.92 31.42
C LYS A 449 12.69 -6.85 32.53
N GLU A 450 12.91 -6.31 33.74
CA GLU A 450 13.29 -7.09 34.93
C GLU A 450 12.24 -8.17 35.28
N ALA A 451 10.97 -7.84 35.07
CA ALA A 451 9.86 -8.80 35.25
C ALA A 451 9.74 -9.84 34.12
N GLY A 452 10.69 -9.88 33.18
CA GLY A 452 10.69 -10.79 32.04
C GLY A 452 9.59 -10.52 31.01
N ARG A 453 9.13 -9.26 30.86
CA ARG A 453 8.09 -8.86 29.93
C ARG A 453 8.69 -8.07 28.75
N PRO A 454 8.75 -8.67 27.55
CA PRO A 454 9.22 -7.99 26.34
C PRO A 454 8.49 -6.68 26.11
N THR A 455 9.24 -5.57 26.04
CA THR A 455 8.69 -4.21 26.05
C THR A 455 9.05 -3.44 24.78
N LEU A 456 8.01 -2.86 24.14
CA LEU A 456 8.10 -1.98 22.98
C LEU A 456 7.65 -0.57 23.37
N ILE A 457 8.46 0.44 23.00
CA ILE A 457 8.14 1.86 23.14
C ILE A 457 7.97 2.45 21.74
N LEU A 458 6.83 3.08 21.47
CA LEU A 458 6.54 3.69 20.16
C LEU A 458 6.60 5.20 20.23
N VAL A 459 7.61 5.79 19.60
CA VAL A 459 7.81 7.25 19.55
C VAL A 459 7.44 7.81 18.17
N GLU A 460 6.98 9.06 18.12
CA GLU A 460 6.67 9.74 16.86
C GLU A 460 7.86 10.51 16.28
N ARG A 461 8.73 11.03 17.15
CA ARG A 461 9.92 11.80 16.76
C ARG A 461 11.19 11.04 17.08
N ARG A 462 12.16 11.11 16.18
CA ARG A 462 13.48 10.48 16.35
C ARG A 462 14.20 11.01 17.59
N GLU A 463 14.20 12.33 17.76
CA GLU A 463 14.79 13.00 18.92
C GLU A 463 14.32 12.39 20.26
N HIS A 464 13.04 12.04 20.36
CA HIS A 464 12.50 11.40 21.57
C HIS A 464 13.06 9.96 21.74
N GLY A 465 13.24 9.25 20.63
CA GLY A 465 13.87 7.93 20.65
C GLY A 465 15.31 7.97 21.13
N ASP A 466 16.10 8.93 20.64
CA ASP A 466 17.49 9.14 21.03
C ASP A 466 17.61 9.48 22.53
N ILE A 467 16.73 10.36 23.05
CA ILE A 467 16.69 10.71 24.49
C ILE A 467 16.38 9.47 25.33
N LEU A 468 15.38 8.69 24.98
CA LEU A 468 14.97 7.51 25.74
C LEU A 468 16.02 6.39 25.68
N GLU A 469 16.68 6.19 24.55
CA GLU A 469 17.80 5.24 24.42
C GLU A 469 18.95 5.60 25.37
N GLY A 470 19.28 6.89 25.47
CA GLY A 470 20.30 7.36 26.40
C GLY A 470 19.93 7.29 27.89
N MET A 471 18.62 7.15 28.20
CA MET A 471 18.12 7.10 29.57
C MET A 471 17.85 5.69 30.10
N ILE A 472 17.42 4.76 29.25
CA ILE A 472 16.92 3.42 29.61
C ILE A 472 18.05 2.40 29.43
N GLU A 473 18.31 1.59 30.45
CA GLU A 473 19.31 0.51 30.38
C GLU A 473 18.87 -0.57 29.37
N ASP A 474 19.83 -1.02 28.55
CA ASP A 474 19.60 -2.00 27.47
C ASP A 474 18.51 -1.61 26.46
N ALA A 475 18.21 -0.32 26.32
CA ALA A 475 17.33 0.13 25.26
C ALA A 475 18.06 0.23 23.93
N VAL A 476 17.36 -0.08 22.84
CA VAL A 476 17.85 0.11 21.49
C VAL A 476 16.80 0.88 20.68
N PHE A 477 17.21 2.03 20.13
CA PHE A 477 16.35 2.82 19.27
C PHE A 477 16.56 2.46 17.79
N VAL A 478 15.48 2.10 17.14
CA VAL A 478 15.46 1.78 15.70
C VAL A 478 14.53 2.76 14.99
N PRO A 479 15.07 3.80 14.34
CA PRO A 479 14.28 4.77 13.61
C PRO A 479 13.72 4.17 12.31
N GLY A 480 12.63 4.73 11.81
CA GLY A 480 12.15 4.51 10.45
C GLY A 480 12.98 5.28 9.43
N GLY A 481 12.88 4.93 8.15
CA GLY A 481 13.47 5.71 7.05
C GLY A 481 12.91 7.13 6.98
N ASP A 482 13.63 8.05 6.33
CA ASP A 482 13.15 9.40 6.07
C ASP A 482 11.98 9.39 5.08
N LYS A 483 11.02 10.30 5.28
CA LYS A 483 9.92 10.46 4.32
C LYS A 483 10.48 10.84 2.95
N GLY A 484 10.35 9.96 1.97
CA GLY A 484 10.79 10.20 0.59
C GLY A 484 12.12 9.55 0.19
N VAL A 485 12.75 8.79 1.07
CA VAL A 485 13.89 7.94 0.75
C VAL A 485 13.40 6.51 0.50
N ASP A 486 14.01 5.87 -0.49
CA ASP A 486 13.67 4.54 -1.00
C ASP A 486 13.46 3.47 0.08
N ASP A 487 12.78 2.40 -0.32
CA ASP A 487 12.56 1.15 0.43
C ASP A 487 13.77 0.82 1.33
N PRO A 488 13.59 0.49 2.62
CA PRO A 488 14.71 0.17 3.49
C PRO A 488 15.57 -0.93 2.87
N THR A 489 16.88 -0.76 2.92
CA THR A 489 17.84 -1.72 2.39
C THR A 489 17.64 -3.10 3.02
N ASP A 490 18.12 -4.15 2.37
CA ASP A 490 18.02 -5.50 2.94
C ASP A 490 18.81 -5.62 4.25
N GLU A 491 19.86 -4.83 4.44
CA GLU A 491 20.60 -4.72 5.71
C GLU A 491 19.74 -4.10 6.81
N GLU A 492 19.02 -3.00 6.52
CA GLU A 492 18.10 -2.38 7.48
C GLU A 492 16.94 -3.31 7.86
N LYS A 493 16.36 -4.04 6.89
CA LYS A 493 15.33 -5.05 7.13
C LYS A 493 15.84 -6.17 8.04
N ASN A 494 17.06 -6.65 7.79
CA ASN A 494 17.70 -7.69 8.61
C ASN A 494 18.05 -7.16 10.00
N TYR A 495 18.48 -5.90 10.12
CA TYR A 495 18.73 -5.27 11.42
C TYR A 495 17.44 -5.14 12.23
N ARG A 496 16.35 -4.62 11.64
CA ARG A 496 15.03 -4.52 12.30
C ARG A 496 14.53 -5.89 12.76
N ARG A 497 14.71 -6.94 11.96
CA ARG A 497 14.34 -8.32 12.35
C ARG A 497 15.16 -8.84 13.53
N ARG A 498 16.46 -8.55 13.57
CA ARG A 498 17.30 -8.91 14.73
C ARG A 498 16.84 -8.21 16.00
N MET A 499 16.51 -6.93 15.93
CA MET A 499 16.03 -6.17 17.09
C MET A 499 14.65 -6.66 17.57
N LEU A 500 13.77 -7.04 16.65
CA LEU A 500 12.50 -7.69 17.00
C LEU A 500 12.72 -9.02 17.71
N ASN A 501 13.63 -9.85 17.27
CA ASN A 501 13.96 -11.11 17.94
C ASN A 501 14.59 -10.84 19.32
N ALA A 502 15.46 -9.86 19.44
CA ALA A 502 16.10 -9.50 20.72
C ALA A 502 15.06 -9.02 21.75
N VAL A 503 14.09 -8.16 21.36
CA VAL A 503 13.02 -7.75 22.28
C VAL A 503 12.10 -8.90 22.63
N GLU A 504 11.76 -9.78 21.69
CA GLU A 504 10.93 -10.96 21.98
C GLU A 504 11.58 -11.95 22.95
N ASN A 505 12.91 -11.98 23.00
CA ASN A 505 13.69 -12.75 23.95
C ASN A 505 13.97 -12.00 25.26
N ASN A 506 13.43 -10.78 25.40
CA ASN A 506 13.64 -9.90 26.56
C ASN A 506 15.12 -9.49 26.78
N GLU A 507 15.92 -9.51 25.71
CA GLU A 507 17.33 -9.09 25.74
C GLU A 507 17.46 -7.56 25.81
N ILE A 508 16.55 -6.84 25.13
CA ILE A 508 16.52 -5.38 25.02
C ILE A 508 15.13 -4.81 25.28
N VAL A 509 15.05 -3.51 25.59
CA VAL A 509 13.85 -2.69 25.40
C VAL A 509 13.90 -2.08 24.00
N LEU A 510 12.93 -2.36 23.14
CA LEU A 510 12.91 -1.81 21.79
C LEU A 510 12.17 -0.47 21.76
N ILE A 511 12.86 0.58 21.29
CA ILE A 511 12.27 1.87 20.98
C ILE A 511 12.15 1.97 19.46
N ALA A 512 10.98 2.27 18.94
CA ALA A 512 10.75 2.31 17.50
C ALA A 512 9.86 3.49 17.10
N THR A 513 9.99 3.92 15.84
CA THR A 513 9.06 4.87 15.22
C THR A 513 7.95 4.13 14.46
N GLN A 514 7.22 4.82 13.60
CA GLN A 514 6.04 4.30 12.88
C GLN A 514 6.27 3.02 12.05
N TRP A 515 7.51 2.65 11.70
CA TRP A 515 7.77 1.41 10.96
C TRP A 515 7.29 0.16 11.71
N ALA A 516 7.30 0.20 13.04
CA ALA A 516 6.78 -0.89 13.86
C ALA A 516 5.24 -0.95 13.88
N ASN A 517 4.55 0.04 13.30
CA ASN A 517 3.09 0.06 13.19
C ASN A 517 2.56 -0.80 12.04
N VAL A 518 3.39 -1.16 11.06
CA VAL A 518 2.96 -1.87 9.84
C VAL A 518 3.84 -3.09 9.59
N GLY A 519 3.24 -4.26 9.37
CA GLY A 519 3.95 -5.47 8.91
C GLY A 519 4.81 -6.21 9.95
N VAL A 520 4.84 -5.78 11.21
CA VAL A 520 5.61 -6.44 12.28
C VAL A 520 4.80 -7.57 12.91
N ASP A 521 5.36 -8.78 12.92
CA ASP A 521 4.82 -9.94 13.63
C ASP A 521 5.78 -10.32 14.77
N ALA A 522 5.43 -9.89 15.99
CA ALA A 522 6.20 -10.11 17.22
C ALA A 522 5.25 -10.45 18.37
N PRO A 523 4.70 -11.69 18.40
CA PRO A 523 3.65 -12.07 19.34
C PRO A 523 4.10 -12.13 20.80
N LYS A 524 5.40 -12.26 21.10
CA LYS A 524 5.90 -12.30 22.47
C LYS A 524 5.95 -10.93 23.14
N ILE A 525 5.91 -9.81 22.40
CA ILE A 525 5.85 -8.47 23.00
C ILE A 525 4.63 -8.40 23.91
N ALA A 526 4.85 -8.19 25.21
CA ALA A 526 3.83 -8.23 26.24
C ALA A 526 3.52 -6.84 26.83
N THR A 527 4.37 -5.85 26.58
CA THR A 527 4.18 -4.49 27.07
C THR A 527 4.38 -3.47 25.93
N LEU A 528 3.47 -2.51 25.87
CA LEU A 528 3.50 -1.39 24.94
C LEU A 528 3.47 -0.07 25.71
N ILE A 529 4.44 0.79 25.49
CA ILE A 529 4.48 2.14 26.07
C ILE A 529 4.26 3.14 24.94
N LEU A 530 3.27 4.02 25.10
CA LEU A 530 2.88 5.06 24.19
C LEU A 530 3.20 6.45 24.77
N PRO A 531 4.41 6.98 24.56
CA PRO A 531 4.83 8.24 25.17
C PRO A 531 4.12 9.47 24.61
N GLY A 532 3.65 9.39 23.36
CA GLY A 532 3.16 10.53 22.60
C GLY A 532 1.65 10.59 22.45
N SER A 533 1.16 11.71 21.90
CA SER A 533 -0.24 11.92 21.58
C SER A 533 -0.51 11.68 20.09
N ASN A 534 -0.82 10.46 19.69
CA ASN A 534 -1.32 10.22 18.35
C ASN A 534 -2.82 10.60 18.28
N GLN A 535 -3.21 11.39 17.26
CA GLN A 535 -4.63 11.77 17.05
C GLN A 535 -5.49 10.65 16.47
N SER A 536 -4.87 9.62 15.91
CA SER A 536 -5.58 8.58 15.18
C SER A 536 -5.93 7.40 16.09
N SER A 537 -7.19 7.29 16.47
CA SER A 537 -7.73 6.09 17.14
C SER A 537 -7.42 4.81 16.33
N VAL A 538 -7.49 4.88 15.00
CA VAL A 538 -7.16 3.76 14.11
C VAL A 538 -5.72 3.28 14.30
N THR A 539 -4.76 4.20 14.33
CA THR A 539 -3.35 3.87 14.56
C THR A 539 -3.15 3.24 15.95
N THR A 540 -3.79 3.81 16.97
CA THR A 540 -3.71 3.28 18.34
C THR A 540 -4.30 1.87 18.43
N TYR A 541 -5.47 1.62 17.82
CA TYR A 541 -6.04 0.27 17.77
C TYR A 541 -5.15 -0.74 17.05
N GLN A 542 -4.45 -0.33 16.00
CA GLN A 542 -3.51 -1.18 15.30
C GLN A 542 -2.26 -1.48 16.15
N GLN A 543 -1.75 -0.48 16.86
CA GLN A 543 -0.60 -0.62 17.76
C GLN A 543 -0.93 -1.57 18.92
N VAL A 544 -2.03 -1.33 19.62
CA VAL A 544 -2.52 -2.16 20.72
C VAL A 544 -2.82 -3.57 20.22
N GLY A 545 -3.55 -3.72 19.12
CA GLY A 545 -3.92 -5.02 18.57
C GLY A 545 -2.75 -5.96 18.25
N ARG A 546 -1.54 -5.42 18.06
CA ARG A 546 -0.33 -6.25 17.86
C ARG A 546 0.12 -6.93 19.13
N VAL A 547 0.13 -6.19 20.23
CA VAL A 547 0.52 -6.73 21.55
C VAL A 547 -0.54 -7.64 22.15
N LEU A 548 -1.78 -7.62 21.64
CA LEU A 548 -2.82 -8.55 22.09
C LEU A 548 -2.68 -9.97 21.50
N ARG A 549 -1.79 -10.19 20.54
CA ARG A 549 -1.60 -11.53 19.95
C ARG A 549 -1.14 -12.54 20.97
N CYS A 550 -1.74 -13.72 20.96
CA CYS A 550 -1.28 -14.85 21.75
C CYS A 550 0.06 -15.37 21.25
N VAL A 551 0.88 -15.86 22.15
CA VAL A 551 2.05 -16.70 21.82
C VAL A 551 1.55 -18.12 21.62
N GLY A 552 1.24 -18.49 20.39
CA GLY A 552 0.63 -19.78 20.05
C GLY A 552 -0.84 -19.64 19.63
N PRO A 553 -1.57 -20.75 19.54
CA PRO A 553 -2.91 -20.78 18.94
C PRO A 553 -4.00 -20.12 19.79
N ASN A 554 -3.83 -20.07 21.10
CA ASN A 554 -4.82 -19.56 22.05
C ASN A 554 -4.18 -19.03 23.34
N ILE A 555 -5.04 -18.47 24.22
CA ILE A 555 -4.62 -17.87 25.49
C ILE A 555 -4.00 -18.87 26.47
N GLU A 556 -4.43 -20.13 26.48
CA GLU A 556 -3.87 -21.13 27.40
C GLU A 556 -2.41 -21.43 27.07
N VAL A 557 -2.10 -21.59 25.78
CA VAL A 557 -0.70 -21.73 25.32
C VAL A 557 0.09 -20.44 25.54
N SER A 558 -0.54 -19.28 25.39
CA SER A 558 0.10 -17.99 25.64
C SER A 558 0.47 -17.79 27.10
N LYS A 559 -0.39 -18.23 28.05
CA LYS A 559 -0.08 -18.23 29.49
C LYS A 559 1.10 -19.13 29.82
N GLN A 560 1.17 -20.33 29.22
CA GLN A 560 2.31 -21.26 29.39
C GLN A 560 3.62 -20.65 28.86
N ASN A 561 3.55 -19.76 27.86
CA ASN A 561 4.68 -19.04 27.33
C ASN A 561 4.87 -17.64 27.98
N ASN A 562 4.48 -17.47 29.24
CA ASN A 562 4.66 -16.28 30.07
C ASN A 562 3.97 -15.01 29.54
N LYS A 563 2.94 -15.15 28.69
CA LYS A 563 2.15 -14.01 28.22
C LYS A 563 0.66 -14.20 28.50
N PRO A 564 0.21 -14.00 29.76
CA PRO A 564 -1.20 -14.12 30.13
C PRO A 564 -2.06 -12.92 29.72
N ASP A 565 -1.44 -11.75 29.56
CA ASP A 565 -2.05 -10.46 29.26
C ASP A 565 -1.10 -9.55 28.47
N ALA A 566 -1.62 -8.41 28.02
CA ALA A 566 -0.82 -7.33 27.45
C ALA A 566 -0.97 -6.07 28.30
N ILE A 567 0.14 -5.42 28.64
CA ILE A 567 0.14 -4.16 29.39
C ILE A 567 0.36 -3.00 28.42
N ILE A 568 -0.52 -2.02 28.47
CA ILE A 568 -0.43 -0.80 27.70
C ILE A 568 -0.29 0.37 28.67
N ILE A 569 0.80 1.13 28.54
CA ILE A 569 1.03 2.35 29.29
C ILE A 569 0.78 3.53 28.35
N ASP A 570 -0.18 4.35 28.67
CA ASP A 570 -0.49 5.60 27.97
C ASP A 570 -0.30 6.80 28.89
N PHE A 571 0.00 7.97 28.34
CA PHE A 571 0.27 9.17 29.08
C PHE A 571 -0.74 10.26 28.76
N MET A 572 -1.45 10.72 29.76
CA MET A 572 -2.44 11.80 29.64
C MET A 572 -1.78 13.17 29.82
N LEU A 573 -2.30 14.15 29.12
CA LEU A 573 -1.92 15.56 29.22
C LEU A 573 -3.19 16.38 29.42
N GLU A 574 -3.14 17.38 30.28
CA GLU A 574 -4.30 18.25 30.58
C GLU A 574 -4.40 19.44 29.63
N GLN A 575 -3.33 19.80 28.94
CA GLN A 575 -3.31 20.94 28.01
C GLN A 575 -4.32 20.76 26.88
N LYS A 576 -5.15 21.78 26.64
CA LYS A 576 -6.38 21.73 25.83
C LYS A 576 -6.22 21.05 24.46
N ASN A 577 -5.10 21.29 23.78
CA ASN A 577 -4.83 20.72 22.46
C ASN A 577 -4.35 19.25 22.51
N LEU A 578 -3.66 18.83 23.57
CA LEU A 578 -3.17 17.47 23.76
C LEU A 578 -4.20 16.59 24.50
N LYS A 579 -5.06 17.17 25.35
CA LYS A 579 -6.15 16.47 26.02
C LYS A 579 -7.19 15.93 25.04
N SER A 580 -7.51 16.67 23.98
CA SER A 580 -8.40 16.18 22.93
C SER A 580 -7.83 14.96 22.21
N HIS A 581 -6.51 14.89 22.01
CA HIS A 581 -5.83 13.74 21.41
C HIS A 581 -5.87 12.51 22.33
N CYS A 582 -5.67 12.71 23.64
CA CYS A 582 -5.79 11.63 24.62
C CYS A 582 -7.23 11.08 24.70
N ASN A 583 -8.24 11.94 24.65
CA ASN A 583 -9.66 11.53 24.70
C ASN A 583 -10.12 10.79 23.43
N MET A 584 -9.42 10.94 22.30
CA MET A 584 -9.73 10.24 21.06
C MET A 584 -9.07 8.85 20.97
N ARG A 585 -8.11 8.56 21.80
CA ARG A 585 -7.46 7.25 21.93
C ARG A 585 -8.20 6.33 22.87
#